data_a639e547baa1d2c578d45fd331888c55
#
_entry.id   a639e547baa1d2c578d45fd331888c55
#
_cell.length_a   1.000
_cell.length_b   1.000
_cell.length_c   1.000
_cell.angle_alpha   90.00
_cell.angle_beta   90.00
_cell.angle_gamma   90.00
#
_symmetry.space_group_name_H-M   'P 1'
#
loop_
_entity.id
_entity.type
_entity.pdbx_description
1 polymer ?
#
loop_
_entity_poly.entity_id
_entity_poly.type
_entity_poly.pdbx_seq_one_letter_code
_entity_poly.pdbx_strand_id
1 'polypeptide(L)'
;KARIKLGAENTFEVIANKYIDEKMVPEGRAEATLRKARWFLDLLKPAIGNMPINDVDPQLMLAALKKLEAKGNLETAKKCRSFASRVFRYGAALGQCQTDPTSILQGALVTPKARHYAAILEPEKLGGLLRAIDDFECYPATKFALKIAPHVFVRPGELRHGEWHEIDWDKATWTIPEGKMKARRTHVVPLSRQVLELF
;
A
#
# COMPACT_ATOMS: atom_id res chain seq x y z
N LYS A 1 -23.72 34.97 -0.35
CA LYS A 1 -22.22 35.01 -0.50
C LYS A 1 -21.50 34.20 0.58
N ALA A 2 -21.90 34.20 1.87
CA ALA A 2 -21.27 33.42 2.95
C ALA A 2 -21.41 31.91 2.72
N ARG A 3 -22.59 31.43 2.28
CA ARG A 3 -22.85 29.99 2.02
C ARG A 3 -22.03 29.45 0.85
N ILE A 4 -21.73 30.29 -0.16
CA ILE A 4 -20.88 29.92 -1.30
C ILE A 4 -19.40 29.85 -0.87
N LYS A 5 -18.94 30.75 0.02
CA LYS A 5 -17.59 30.73 0.58
C LYS A 5 -17.35 29.51 1.47
N LEU A 6 -18.28 29.15 2.36
CA LEU A 6 -18.23 27.96 3.18
C LEU A 6 -18.21 26.66 2.32
N GLY A 7 -18.95 26.65 1.21
CA GLY A 7 -18.95 25.47 0.32
C GLY A 7 -17.62 25.23 -0.38
N ALA A 8 -16.86 26.30 -0.70
CA ALA A 8 -15.55 26.18 -1.33
C ALA A 8 -14.45 25.73 -0.34
N GLU A 9 -14.61 26.04 0.95
CA GLU A 9 -13.66 25.70 2.00
C GLU A 9 -13.85 24.27 2.56
N ASN A 10 -14.98 23.61 2.28
CA ASN A 10 -15.39 22.33 2.85
C ASN A 10 -15.67 21.26 1.78
N THR A 11 -14.95 21.27 0.68
CA THR A 11 -15.09 20.21 -0.33
C THR A 11 -14.48 18.90 0.15
N PHE A 12 -14.91 17.77 -0.44
CA PHE A 12 -14.33 16.47 -0.15
C PHE A 12 -12.81 16.47 -0.33
N GLU A 13 -12.30 17.11 -1.39
CA GLU A 13 -10.85 17.22 -1.64
C GLU A 13 -10.13 17.98 -0.53
N VAL A 14 -10.67 19.11 -0.09
CA VAL A 14 -10.06 19.91 1.00
C VAL A 14 -10.00 19.12 2.30
N ILE A 15 -11.08 18.43 2.66
CA ILE A 15 -11.12 17.61 3.89
C ILE A 15 -10.22 16.37 3.77
N ALA A 16 -10.13 15.75 2.57
CA ALA A 16 -9.24 14.63 2.34
C ALA A 16 -7.76 15.03 2.45
N ASN A 17 -7.37 16.20 1.92
CA ASN A 17 -6.02 16.73 2.10
C ASN A 17 -5.73 17.03 3.57
N LYS A 18 -6.65 17.69 4.28
CA LYS A 18 -6.52 17.90 5.73
C LYS A 18 -6.35 16.57 6.49
N TYR A 19 -7.16 15.55 6.15
CA TYR A 19 -7.02 14.22 6.75
C TYR A 19 -5.63 13.63 6.53
N ILE A 20 -5.06 13.77 5.33
CA ILE A 20 -3.72 13.27 5.02
C ILE A 20 -2.66 14.08 5.78
N ASP A 21 -2.70 15.40 5.68
CA ASP A 21 -1.62 16.28 6.14
C ASP A 21 -1.67 16.51 7.66
N GLU A 22 -2.85 16.66 8.26
CA GLU A 22 -3.03 16.99 9.68
C GLU A 22 -3.20 15.76 10.57
N LYS A 23 -3.53 14.58 9.99
CA LYS A 23 -3.69 13.34 10.76
C LYS A 23 -2.70 12.26 10.35
N MET A 24 -2.68 11.87 9.08
CA MET A 24 -1.83 10.74 8.66
C MET A 24 -0.33 11.06 8.75
N VAL A 25 0.08 12.27 8.41
CA VAL A 25 1.49 12.71 8.49
C VAL A 25 1.95 12.78 9.95
N PRO A 26 1.27 13.46 10.89
CA PRO A 26 1.66 13.48 12.29
C PRO A 26 1.61 12.10 12.99
N GLU A 27 0.74 11.19 12.52
CA GLU A 27 0.74 9.79 12.98
C GLU A 27 1.99 9.00 12.53
N GLY A 28 2.91 9.61 11.77
CA GLY A 28 4.11 8.95 11.27
C GLY A 28 3.79 7.82 10.27
N ARG A 29 2.75 7.98 9.44
CA ARG A 29 2.44 7.00 8.39
C ARG A 29 3.57 6.94 7.36
N ALA A 30 3.94 5.73 6.94
CA ALA A 30 4.98 5.54 5.94
C ALA A 30 4.64 6.28 4.63
N GLU A 31 5.65 6.84 3.97
CA GLU A 31 5.51 7.62 2.72
C GLU A 31 4.72 6.86 1.63
N ALA A 32 4.95 5.54 1.51
CA ALA A 32 4.17 4.69 0.60
C ALA A 32 2.67 4.66 0.93
N THR A 33 2.30 4.79 2.22
CA THR A 33 0.91 4.87 2.67
C THR A 33 0.30 6.23 2.33
N LEU A 34 1.07 7.31 2.52
CA LEU A 34 0.65 8.68 2.17
C LEU A 34 0.45 8.83 0.66
N ARG A 35 1.41 8.37 -0.15
CA ARG A 35 1.27 8.35 -1.63
C ARG A 35 0.03 7.59 -2.07
N LYS A 36 -0.26 6.46 -1.43
CA LYS A 36 -1.44 5.67 -1.75
C LYS A 36 -2.74 6.36 -1.35
N ALA A 37 -2.76 7.10 -0.24
CA ALA A 37 -3.90 7.90 0.17
C ALA A 37 -4.18 9.03 -0.84
N ARG A 38 -3.15 9.75 -1.27
CA ARG A 38 -3.26 10.77 -2.33
C ARG A 38 -3.75 10.18 -3.64
N TRP A 39 -3.23 9.04 -4.05
CA TRP A 39 -3.71 8.33 -5.24
C TRP A 39 -5.20 7.93 -5.15
N PHE A 40 -5.69 7.49 -3.99
CA PHE A 40 -7.13 7.24 -3.81
C PHE A 40 -7.95 8.53 -3.92
N LEU A 41 -7.44 9.64 -3.41
CA LEU A 41 -8.06 10.96 -3.58
C LEU A 41 -8.14 11.32 -5.07
N ASP A 42 -7.06 11.17 -5.83
CA ASP A 42 -7.02 11.46 -7.27
C ASP A 42 -8.04 10.64 -8.06
N LEU A 43 -8.29 9.39 -7.66
CA LEU A 43 -9.32 8.55 -8.28
C LEU A 43 -10.76 9.02 -7.99
N LEU A 44 -11.00 9.60 -6.82
CA LEU A 44 -12.32 10.08 -6.39
C LEU A 44 -12.59 11.54 -6.78
N LYS A 45 -11.53 12.33 -6.90
CA LYS A 45 -11.58 13.77 -7.19
C LYS A 45 -12.44 14.13 -8.40
N PRO A 46 -12.39 13.43 -9.56
CA PRO A 46 -13.21 13.78 -10.71
C PRO A 46 -14.72 13.64 -10.49
N ALA A 47 -15.13 12.85 -9.50
CA ALA A 47 -16.54 12.58 -9.22
C ALA A 47 -17.10 13.41 -8.08
N ILE A 48 -16.32 13.55 -7.00
CA ILE A 48 -16.79 14.18 -5.75
C ILE A 48 -15.83 15.22 -5.17
N GLY A 49 -14.65 15.42 -5.76
CA GLY A 49 -13.59 16.26 -5.18
C GLY A 49 -14.03 17.68 -4.87
N ASN A 50 -14.69 18.34 -5.82
CA ASN A 50 -15.14 19.74 -5.71
C ASN A 50 -16.51 19.91 -5.03
N MET A 51 -17.14 18.80 -4.61
CA MET A 51 -18.43 18.87 -3.93
C MET A 51 -18.24 19.19 -2.44
N PRO A 52 -19.09 20.04 -1.84
CA PRO A 52 -19.14 20.16 -0.39
C PRO A 52 -19.29 18.77 0.24
N ILE A 53 -18.47 18.45 1.23
CA ILE A 53 -18.41 17.09 1.79
C ILE A 53 -19.77 16.62 2.34
N ASN A 54 -20.58 17.58 2.84
CA ASN A 54 -21.90 17.30 3.38
C ASN A 54 -22.96 17.01 2.30
N ASP A 55 -22.68 17.36 1.05
CA ASP A 55 -23.59 17.15 -0.09
C ASP A 55 -23.29 15.84 -0.85
N VAL A 56 -22.24 15.14 -0.46
CA VAL A 56 -21.90 13.82 -1.03
C VAL A 56 -22.80 12.76 -0.41
N ASP A 57 -23.78 12.32 -1.15
CA ASP A 57 -24.70 11.26 -0.75
C ASP A 57 -24.18 9.85 -1.09
N PRO A 58 -24.81 8.80 -0.55
CA PRO A 58 -24.41 7.41 -0.86
C PRO A 58 -24.53 7.04 -2.34
N GLN A 59 -25.47 7.60 -3.09
CA GLN A 59 -25.69 7.27 -4.48
C GLN A 59 -24.55 7.81 -5.36
N LEU A 60 -24.15 9.06 -5.13
CA LEU A 60 -23.01 9.69 -5.78
C LEU A 60 -21.71 8.94 -5.49
N MET A 61 -21.52 8.57 -4.21
CA MET A 61 -20.35 7.80 -3.80
C MET A 61 -20.33 6.42 -4.46
N LEU A 62 -21.46 5.72 -4.50
CA LEU A 62 -21.57 4.43 -5.17
C LEU A 62 -21.29 4.56 -6.66
N ALA A 63 -21.83 5.57 -7.33
CA ALA A 63 -21.59 5.82 -8.76
C ALA A 63 -20.09 6.04 -9.06
N ALA A 64 -19.40 6.80 -8.21
CA ALA A 64 -17.93 7.00 -8.31
C ALA A 64 -17.17 5.66 -8.19
N LEU A 65 -17.54 4.83 -7.22
CA LEU A 65 -16.91 3.52 -7.00
C LEU A 65 -17.22 2.53 -8.12
N LYS A 66 -18.45 2.53 -8.64
CA LYS A 66 -18.85 1.68 -9.77
C LYS A 66 -18.09 1.99 -11.07
N LYS A 67 -17.68 3.24 -11.29
CA LYS A 67 -16.78 3.61 -12.41
C LYS A 67 -15.42 2.92 -12.29
N LEU A 68 -14.91 2.69 -11.08
CA LEU A 68 -13.67 1.95 -10.85
C LEU A 68 -13.88 0.44 -11.07
N GLU A 69 -15.01 -0.11 -10.61
CA GLU A 69 -15.37 -1.51 -10.84
C GLU A 69 -15.52 -1.81 -12.35
N ALA A 70 -16.16 -0.93 -13.10
CA ALA A 70 -16.35 -1.08 -14.55
C ALA A 70 -15.01 -1.16 -15.32
N LYS A 71 -13.93 -0.59 -14.76
CA LYS A 71 -12.57 -0.72 -15.29
C LYS A 71 -11.86 -2.00 -14.82
N GLY A 72 -12.54 -2.92 -14.13
CA GLY A 72 -11.97 -4.13 -13.57
C GLY A 72 -11.20 -3.93 -12.25
N ASN A 73 -11.15 -2.71 -11.71
CA ASN A 73 -10.36 -2.36 -10.51
C ASN A 73 -11.15 -2.61 -9.21
N LEU A 74 -11.65 -3.84 -9.02
CA LEU A 74 -12.54 -4.19 -7.91
C LEU A 74 -11.92 -3.93 -6.53
N GLU A 75 -10.67 -4.38 -6.32
CA GLU A 75 -9.96 -4.19 -5.05
C GLU A 75 -9.67 -2.71 -4.78
N THR A 76 -9.37 -1.95 -5.83
CA THR A 76 -9.15 -0.50 -5.74
C THR A 76 -10.43 0.22 -5.35
N ALA A 77 -11.58 -0.15 -5.92
CA ALA A 77 -12.87 0.42 -5.54
C ALA A 77 -13.18 0.21 -4.06
N LYS A 78 -12.95 -1.01 -3.52
CA LYS A 78 -13.11 -1.30 -2.08
C LYS A 78 -12.18 -0.45 -1.22
N LYS A 79 -10.91 -0.28 -1.63
CA LYS A 79 -9.93 0.54 -0.91
C LYS A 79 -10.26 2.03 -0.97
N CYS A 80 -10.76 2.53 -2.12
CA CYS A 80 -11.26 3.90 -2.25
C CYS A 80 -12.46 4.13 -1.31
N ARG A 81 -13.42 3.21 -1.21
CA ARG A 81 -14.52 3.29 -0.24
C ARG A 81 -13.98 3.40 1.20
N SER A 82 -13.02 2.53 1.57
CA SER A 82 -12.44 2.55 2.91
C SER A 82 -11.62 3.81 3.20
N PHE A 83 -10.99 4.41 2.19
CA PHE A 83 -10.31 5.70 2.31
C PHE A 83 -11.33 6.82 2.50
N ALA A 84 -12.36 6.89 1.65
CA ALA A 84 -13.42 7.88 1.75
C ALA A 84 -14.14 7.83 3.11
N SER A 85 -14.44 6.63 3.63
CA SER A 85 -15.00 6.46 4.98
C SER A 85 -14.15 7.12 6.06
N ARG A 86 -12.83 7.01 5.98
CA ARG A 86 -11.93 7.67 6.95
C ARG A 86 -11.95 9.19 6.80
N VAL A 87 -12.03 9.69 5.57
CA VAL A 87 -12.15 11.13 5.30
C VAL A 87 -13.46 11.67 5.85
N PHE A 88 -14.60 11.02 5.58
CA PHE A 88 -15.91 11.43 6.11
C PHE A 88 -15.93 11.43 7.63
N ARG A 89 -15.42 10.38 8.26
CA ARG A 89 -15.35 10.31 9.74
C ARG A 89 -14.44 11.38 10.33
N TYR A 90 -13.36 11.74 9.65
CA TYR A 90 -12.52 12.86 10.06
C TYR A 90 -13.25 14.20 9.88
N GLY A 91 -13.91 14.40 8.73
CA GLY A 91 -14.75 15.57 8.50
C GLY A 91 -15.89 15.71 9.51
N ALA A 92 -16.53 14.63 9.89
CA ALA A 92 -17.56 14.61 10.92
C ALA A 92 -17.00 15.01 12.31
N ALA A 93 -15.81 14.52 12.66
CA ALA A 93 -15.13 14.90 13.89
C ALA A 93 -14.75 16.40 13.94
N LEU A 94 -14.53 17.01 12.76
CA LEU A 94 -14.29 18.45 12.63
C LEU A 94 -15.61 19.28 12.50
N GLY A 95 -16.77 18.64 12.55
CA GLY A 95 -18.07 19.30 12.35
C GLY A 95 -18.32 19.77 10.91
N GLN A 96 -17.57 19.25 9.93
CA GLN A 96 -17.66 19.65 8.53
C GLN A 96 -18.70 18.83 7.73
N CYS A 97 -19.08 17.65 8.22
CA CYS A 97 -20.19 16.85 7.71
C CYS A 97 -20.90 16.13 8.86
N GLN A 98 -22.12 15.65 8.60
CA GLN A 98 -22.94 15.00 9.63
C GLN A 98 -22.68 13.50 9.73
N THR A 99 -22.46 12.83 8.60
CA THR A 99 -22.40 11.36 8.54
C THR A 99 -21.37 10.87 7.54
N ASP A 100 -21.05 9.58 7.62
CA ASP A 100 -20.26 8.85 6.62
C ASP A 100 -21.20 8.14 5.63
N PRO A 101 -21.41 8.68 4.41
CA PRO A 101 -22.30 8.07 3.43
C PRO A 101 -21.78 6.74 2.88
N THR A 102 -20.51 6.42 3.12
CA THR A 102 -19.92 5.16 2.65
C THR A 102 -20.23 3.97 3.56
N SER A 103 -20.73 4.22 4.77
CA SER A 103 -21.02 3.19 5.77
C SER A 103 -22.07 2.18 5.26
N ILE A 104 -23.14 2.68 4.62
CA ILE A 104 -24.21 1.83 4.06
C ILE A 104 -23.80 1.14 2.75
N LEU A 105 -22.65 1.50 2.17
CA LEU A 105 -22.11 0.86 0.97
C LEU A 105 -21.28 -0.38 1.27
N GLN A 106 -21.23 -0.80 2.53
CA GLN A 106 -20.58 -2.07 2.89
C GLN A 106 -21.34 -3.23 2.28
N GLY A 107 -20.67 -4.02 1.43
CA GLY A 107 -21.30 -5.11 0.70
C GLY A 107 -21.91 -4.72 -0.66
N ALA A 108 -22.04 -3.43 -0.98
CA ALA A 108 -22.59 -2.97 -2.27
C ALA A 108 -21.62 -3.13 -3.47
N LEU A 109 -20.33 -3.33 -3.19
CA LEU A 109 -19.30 -3.52 -4.21
C LEU A 109 -19.00 -5.00 -4.41
N VAL A 110 -18.67 -5.36 -5.66
CA VAL A 110 -18.26 -6.73 -6.00
C VAL A 110 -17.01 -7.12 -5.20
N THR A 111 -17.07 -8.25 -4.54
CA THR A 111 -15.92 -8.80 -3.82
C THR A 111 -15.02 -9.57 -4.82
N PRO A 112 -13.78 -9.10 -5.05
CA PRO A 112 -12.87 -9.84 -5.91
C PRO A 112 -12.56 -11.20 -5.29
N LYS A 113 -12.55 -12.25 -6.11
CA LYS A 113 -12.06 -13.56 -5.67
C LYS A 113 -10.55 -13.47 -5.48
N ALA A 114 -10.07 -13.84 -4.29
CA ALA A 114 -8.64 -13.92 -4.03
C ALA A 114 -8.02 -14.97 -4.96
N ARG A 115 -7.02 -14.55 -5.73
CA ARG A 115 -6.14 -15.47 -6.47
C ARG A 115 -4.80 -15.50 -5.75
N HIS A 116 -4.43 -16.66 -5.25
CA HIS A 116 -3.08 -16.86 -4.74
C HIS A 116 -2.11 -17.02 -5.92
N TYR A 117 -0.90 -16.51 -5.76
CA TYR A 117 0.17 -16.81 -6.71
C TYR A 117 0.46 -18.32 -6.69
N ALA A 118 0.90 -18.85 -7.83
CA ALA A 118 1.38 -20.21 -7.89
C ALA A 118 2.57 -20.40 -6.93
N ALA A 119 2.60 -21.52 -6.25
CA ALA A 119 3.70 -21.91 -5.38
C ALA A 119 4.35 -23.18 -5.94
N ILE A 120 5.66 -23.25 -5.84
CA ILE A 120 6.42 -24.47 -6.15
C ILE A 120 6.58 -25.24 -4.83
N LEU A 121 5.91 -26.38 -4.73
CA LEU A 121 5.94 -27.22 -3.52
C LEU A 121 6.81 -28.45 -3.69
N GLU A 122 7.04 -28.89 -4.93
CA GLU A 122 7.84 -30.07 -5.22
C GLU A 122 9.33 -29.72 -5.27
N PRO A 123 10.20 -30.44 -4.50
CA PRO A 123 11.64 -30.18 -4.46
C PRO A 123 12.31 -30.22 -5.83
N GLU A 124 11.89 -31.13 -6.70
CA GLU A 124 12.45 -31.28 -8.06
C GLU A 124 12.22 -30.02 -8.92
N LYS A 125 11.00 -29.46 -8.84
CA LYS A 125 10.66 -28.21 -9.55
C LYS A 125 11.40 -27.02 -8.94
N LEU A 126 11.56 -26.98 -7.61
CA LEU A 126 12.37 -25.96 -6.95
C LEU A 126 13.82 -26.02 -7.41
N GLY A 127 14.41 -27.23 -7.48
CA GLY A 127 15.74 -27.44 -8.03
C GLY A 127 15.85 -26.98 -9.48
N GLY A 128 14.81 -27.23 -10.29
CA GLY A 128 14.71 -26.69 -11.65
C GLY A 128 14.72 -25.17 -11.71
N LEU A 129 13.98 -24.50 -10.81
CA LEU A 129 13.98 -23.03 -10.70
C LEU A 129 15.37 -22.49 -10.33
N LEU A 130 16.05 -23.11 -9.35
CA LEU A 130 17.37 -22.67 -8.90
C LEU A 130 18.40 -22.77 -10.03
N ARG A 131 18.40 -23.86 -10.81
CA ARG A 131 19.25 -24.00 -12.00
C ARG A 131 18.92 -22.95 -13.06
N ALA A 132 17.63 -22.69 -13.31
CA ALA A 132 17.24 -21.64 -14.24
C ALA A 132 17.70 -20.23 -13.81
N ILE A 133 17.78 -19.96 -12.50
CA ILE A 133 18.35 -18.72 -11.95
C ILE A 133 19.86 -18.68 -12.23
N ASP A 134 20.57 -19.80 -12.11
CA ASP A 134 21.99 -19.87 -12.40
C ASP A 134 22.32 -19.60 -13.87
N ASP A 135 21.47 -20.08 -14.77
CA ASP A 135 21.64 -19.90 -16.23
C ASP A 135 21.10 -18.56 -16.73
N PHE A 136 20.27 -17.85 -15.91
CA PHE A 136 19.63 -16.63 -16.35
C PHE A 136 20.61 -15.49 -16.55
N GLU A 137 20.69 -14.99 -17.78
CA GLU A 137 21.51 -13.82 -18.13
C GLU A 137 20.75 -12.53 -17.86
N CYS A 138 21.17 -11.80 -16.85
CA CYS A 138 20.58 -10.52 -16.46
C CYS A 138 21.63 -9.62 -15.78
N TYR A 139 21.19 -8.42 -15.40
CA TYR A 139 22.03 -7.50 -14.65
C TYR A 139 22.56 -8.17 -13.36
N PRO A 140 23.88 -8.08 -13.05
CA PRO A 140 24.53 -8.84 -11.98
C PRO A 140 23.81 -8.74 -10.62
N ALA A 141 23.45 -7.52 -10.20
CA ALA A 141 22.75 -7.32 -8.92
C ALA A 141 21.40 -8.04 -8.87
N THR A 142 20.68 -8.14 -9.99
CA THR A 142 19.42 -8.90 -10.07
C THR A 142 19.68 -10.40 -9.93
N LYS A 143 20.72 -10.91 -10.59
CA LYS A 143 21.13 -12.33 -10.49
C LYS A 143 21.50 -12.69 -9.07
N PHE A 144 22.33 -11.87 -8.41
CA PHE A 144 22.69 -12.08 -7.01
C PHE A 144 21.48 -12.05 -6.08
N ALA A 145 20.58 -11.08 -6.25
CA ALA A 145 19.36 -11.00 -5.46
C ALA A 145 18.49 -12.26 -5.62
N LEU A 146 18.35 -12.80 -6.85
CA LEU A 146 17.61 -14.04 -7.10
C LEU A 146 18.28 -15.25 -6.45
N LYS A 147 19.62 -15.32 -6.45
CA LYS A 147 20.38 -16.40 -5.80
C LYS A 147 20.27 -16.36 -4.28
N ILE A 148 20.31 -15.17 -3.68
CA ILE A 148 20.26 -14.97 -2.23
C ILE A 148 18.84 -15.16 -1.68
N ALA A 149 17.80 -14.72 -2.41
CA ALA A 149 16.43 -14.71 -1.94
C ALA A 149 15.93 -16.02 -1.29
N PRO A 150 16.19 -17.20 -1.85
CA PRO A 150 15.74 -18.48 -1.25
C PRO A 150 16.41 -18.80 0.08
N HIS A 151 17.59 -18.24 0.36
CA HIS A 151 18.36 -18.53 1.57
C HIS A 151 18.01 -17.60 2.75
N VAL A 152 17.67 -16.33 2.47
CA VAL A 152 17.49 -15.33 3.53
C VAL A 152 16.03 -15.12 3.91
N PHE A 153 15.09 -15.54 3.08
CA PHE A 153 13.64 -15.52 3.32
C PHE A 153 13.08 -14.16 3.75
N VAL A 154 13.68 -13.09 3.25
CA VAL A 154 13.22 -11.72 3.46
C VAL A 154 12.29 -11.24 2.33
N ARG A 155 11.60 -10.15 2.53
CA ARG A 155 10.77 -9.59 1.45
C ARG A 155 11.64 -9.02 0.33
N PRO A 156 11.18 -9.08 -0.94
CA PRO A 156 11.94 -8.53 -2.07
C PRO A 156 12.36 -7.05 -1.89
N GLY A 157 11.52 -6.26 -1.19
CA GLY A 157 11.84 -4.87 -0.86
C GLY A 157 12.98 -4.75 0.15
N GLU A 158 13.02 -5.62 1.14
CA GLU A 158 14.08 -5.66 2.15
C GLU A 158 15.41 -6.06 1.51
N LEU A 159 15.41 -7.10 0.68
CA LEU A 159 16.61 -7.54 -0.06
C LEU A 159 17.15 -6.43 -0.98
N ARG A 160 16.26 -5.76 -1.75
CA ARG A 160 16.65 -4.72 -2.70
C ARG A 160 17.23 -3.45 -2.05
N HIS A 161 16.87 -3.18 -0.80
CA HIS A 161 17.35 -2.02 -0.04
C HIS A 161 18.37 -2.41 1.04
N GLY A 162 18.88 -3.64 1.01
CA GLY A 162 19.97 -4.08 1.89
C GLY A 162 21.24 -3.24 1.65
N GLU A 163 21.94 -2.94 2.72
CA GLU A 163 23.17 -2.17 2.70
C GLU A 163 24.30 -2.95 3.38
N TRP A 164 25.51 -2.83 2.87
CA TRP A 164 26.65 -3.60 3.34
C TRP A 164 26.96 -3.42 4.84
N HIS A 165 26.72 -2.25 5.39
CA HIS A 165 26.94 -1.98 6.82
C HIS A 165 25.94 -2.70 7.74
N GLU A 166 24.88 -3.29 7.19
CA GLU A 166 23.90 -4.10 7.93
C GLU A 166 24.37 -5.54 8.13
N ILE A 167 25.49 -5.94 7.47
CA ILE A 167 26.04 -7.29 7.53
C ILE A 167 27.18 -7.33 8.54
N ASP A 168 27.02 -8.19 9.55
CA ASP A 168 28.09 -8.57 10.46
C ASP A 168 28.73 -9.86 9.95
N TRP A 169 29.89 -9.72 9.35
CA TRP A 169 30.63 -10.83 8.73
C TRP A 169 31.15 -11.83 9.75
N ASP A 170 31.55 -11.37 10.94
CA ASP A 170 32.08 -12.22 11.99
C ASP A 170 30.99 -13.11 12.62
N LYS A 171 29.80 -12.52 12.80
CA LYS A 171 28.64 -13.25 13.32
C LYS A 171 27.82 -13.94 12.24
N ALA A 172 28.15 -13.73 10.98
CA ALA A 172 27.36 -14.21 9.84
C ALA A 172 25.87 -13.84 9.97
N THR A 173 25.58 -12.55 10.20
CA THR A 173 24.22 -12.06 10.36
C THR A 173 23.97 -10.80 9.54
N TRP A 174 22.76 -10.67 8.99
CA TRP A 174 22.25 -9.45 8.39
C TRP A 174 21.19 -8.84 9.29
N THR A 175 21.44 -7.62 9.78
CA THR A 175 20.52 -6.90 10.66
C THR A 175 19.78 -5.83 9.89
N ILE A 176 18.51 -6.09 9.57
CA ILE A 176 17.64 -5.13 8.87
C ILE A 176 17.03 -4.19 9.90
N PRO A 177 17.29 -2.86 9.83
CA PRO A 177 16.81 -1.91 10.80
C PRO A 177 15.28 -1.72 10.72
N GLU A 178 14.68 -1.35 11.84
CA GLU A 178 13.22 -1.17 11.97
C GLU A 178 12.60 -0.22 10.95
N GLY A 179 13.34 0.82 10.54
CA GLY A 179 12.89 1.80 9.53
C GLY A 179 12.65 1.20 8.15
N LYS A 180 13.36 0.11 7.81
CA LYS A 180 13.19 -0.66 6.56
C LYS A 180 12.10 -1.74 6.68
N MET A 181 11.67 -2.08 7.89
CA MET A 181 10.74 -3.16 8.15
C MET A 181 9.29 -2.70 8.19
N LYS A 182 8.40 -3.43 7.48
CA LYS A 182 6.96 -3.17 7.53
C LYS A 182 6.39 -3.31 8.96
N ALA A 183 6.97 -4.20 9.76
CA ALA A 183 6.56 -4.45 11.15
C ALA A 183 7.16 -3.44 12.15
N ARG A 184 8.02 -2.51 11.70
CA ARG A 184 8.74 -1.55 12.56
C ARG A 184 9.46 -2.24 13.73
N ARG A 185 10.13 -3.35 13.44
CA ARG A 185 10.99 -4.09 14.37
C ARG A 185 12.23 -4.50 13.63
N THR A 186 13.39 -4.34 14.25
CA THR A 186 14.65 -4.86 13.74
C THR A 186 14.54 -6.35 13.49
N HIS A 187 15.05 -6.81 12.35
CA HIS A 187 15.04 -8.20 11.95
C HIS A 187 16.46 -8.70 11.72
N VAL A 188 16.86 -9.73 12.43
CA VAL A 188 18.18 -10.36 12.30
C VAL A 188 18.02 -11.64 11.50
N VAL A 189 18.74 -11.74 10.39
CA VAL A 189 18.74 -12.87 9.47
C VAL A 189 20.10 -13.57 9.60
N PRO A 190 20.15 -14.84 10.03
CA PRO A 190 21.39 -15.62 9.98
C PRO A 190 21.78 -15.88 8.53
N LEU A 191 23.04 -15.71 8.21
CA LEU A 191 23.60 -15.94 6.88
C LEU A 191 24.27 -17.31 6.84
N SER A 192 23.82 -18.16 5.93
CA SER A 192 24.49 -19.44 5.70
C SER A 192 25.84 -19.23 5.00
N ARG A 193 26.72 -20.23 5.07
CA ARG A 193 28.00 -20.20 4.35
C ARG A 193 27.80 -19.94 2.86
N GLN A 194 26.77 -20.57 2.25
CA GLN A 194 26.45 -20.36 0.83
C GLN A 194 26.11 -18.90 0.51
N VAL A 195 25.42 -18.21 1.42
CA VAL A 195 25.08 -16.79 1.23
C VAL A 195 26.33 -15.91 1.36
N LEU A 196 27.19 -16.21 2.33
CA LEU A 196 28.47 -15.48 2.50
C LEU A 196 29.39 -15.65 1.27
N GLU A 197 29.36 -16.78 0.61
CA GLU A 197 30.11 -17.04 -0.63
C GLU A 197 29.52 -16.31 -1.85
N LEU A 198 28.25 -15.87 -1.78
CA LEU A 198 27.57 -15.12 -2.83
C LEU A 198 27.78 -13.61 -2.70
N PHE A 199 28.09 -13.11 -1.50
CA PHE A 199 28.40 -11.70 -1.26
C PHE A 199 29.84 -11.38 -1.64
#